data_fe51dadce52d92258b805d194bec89ca
#
_entry.id   fe51dadce52d92258b805d194bec89ca
#
_cell.length_a   1.000
_cell.length_b   1.000
_cell.length_c   1.000
_cell.angle_alpha   90.00
_cell.angle_beta   90.00
_cell.angle_gamma   90.00
#
_symmetry.space_group_name_H-M   'P 1'
#
loop_
_entity.id
_entity.type
_entity.pdbx_description
1 polymer ?
#
loop_
_entity_poly.entity_id
_entity_poly.type
_entity_poly.pdbx_seq_one_letter_code
_entity_poly.pdbx_strand_id
1 'polypeptide(L)'
;MRDFFPGLAGIPAAKSSISFVDGEKGILEYRGIRIEDLAQHSSFLETAFLLLFKQLPTLHELERFTWDISHHRRINDRIIDLLKLFPEQGHPMDALQAAVAALGMFYPAPDVQDETIRYLTAVRLIAKLPTIVAAFAQLRRGNEAVQPRDELSFAENFLYMLTNQIPDPVLTKIFDVCLILHAEHTMNASTFSGMVTASTLADPYTVISSAIGTLKGPLHGGANEAVIHMLEEINSADRLTMYVDNKLLNKEKIMGFGHRIYKVKDPRAIVMQTFAQQLDSLGNAQSLFILARAVEKYMETRIGSKGIRPNVDFYSGIIYHRMEIETDLFTPIFAMARVAGWLAHCFEQYQQNHLFRPDQIYDGPHHRSYQPIELRKPHSN
;
A
#
# COMPACT_ATOMS: atom_id res chain seq x y z
N MET A 1 13.41 -15.18 -33.02
CA MET A 1 12.22 -15.16 -32.12
C MET A 1 12.36 -13.93 -31.23
N ARG A 2 11.26 -13.15 -30.97
CA ARG A 2 11.32 -12.10 -29.96
C ARG A 2 11.33 -12.78 -28.58
N ASP A 3 12.22 -12.35 -27.68
CA ASP A 3 12.29 -12.90 -26.34
C ASP A 3 11.02 -12.56 -25.56
N PHE A 4 10.42 -13.55 -24.91
CA PHE A 4 9.23 -13.37 -24.05
C PHE A 4 9.64 -13.49 -22.58
N PHE A 5 9.38 -12.45 -21.81
CA PHE A 5 9.66 -12.37 -20.37
C PHE A 5 8.34 -12.33 -19.58
N PRO A 6 7.89 -13.46 -19.04
CA PRO A 6 6.64 -13.51 -18.27
C PRO A 6 6.63 -12.51 -17.11
N GLY A 7 5.56 -11.69 -17.04
CA GLY A 7 5.43 -10.66 -16.01
C GLY A 7 6.51 -9.57 -16.05
N LEU A 8 7.20 -9.39 -17.20
CA LEU A 8 8.30 -8.42 -17.41
C LEU A 8 9.44 -8.59 -16.39
N ALA A 9 9.68 -9.81 -15.90
CA ALA A 9 10.72 -10.07 -14.91
C ALA A 9 12.11 -9.72 -15.47
N GLY A 10 12.83 -8.81 -14.80
CA GLY A 10 14.15 -8.35 -15.23
C GLY A 10 14.17 -7.35 -16.38
N ILE A 11 13.01 -6.92 -16.87
CA ILE A 11 12.88 -5.90 -17.91
C ILE A 11 12.62 -4.54 -17.28
N PRO A 12 13.51 -3.55 -17.41
CA PRO A 12 13.25 -2.19 -16.96
C PRO A 12 12.11 -1.56 -17.76
N ALA A 13 11.02 -1.18 -17.10
CA ALA A 13 9.86 -0.55 -17.74
C ALA A 13 9.98 0.97 -17.79
N ALA A 14 10.75 1.59 -16.88
CA ALA A 14 10.96 3.03 -16.82
C ALA A 14 12.30 3.37 -16.15
N LYS A 15 12.74 4.60 -16.33
CA LYS A 15 13.77 5.25 -15.51
C LYS A 15 13.07 6.08 -14.46
N SER A 16 13.54 6.04 -13.21
CA SER A 16 12.97 6.79 -12.11
C SER A 16 14.06 7.29 -11.17
N SER A 17 13.85 8.46 -10.59
CA SER A 17 14.71 9.04 -9.55
C SER A 17 14.04 9.04 -8.16
N ILE A 18 12.90 8.36 -8.00
CA ILE A 18 12.06 8.44 -6.80
C ILE A 18 12.62 7.59 -5.68
N SER A 19 12.96 6.34 -5.97
CA SER A 19 13.48 5.41 -4.96
C SER A 19 14.50 4.46 -5.54
N PHE A 20 15.39 3.97 -4.68
CA PHE A 20 16.43 2.98 -5.01
C PHE A 20 16.37 1.81 -4.03
N VAL A 21 16.57 0.60 -4.54
CA VAL A 21 16.64 -0.62 -3.73
C VAL A 21 17.87 -1.43 -4.14
N ASP A 22 18.72 -1.77 -3.15
CA ASP A 22 19.74 -2.81 -3.28
C ASP A 22 19.30 -4.02 -2.43
N GLY A 23 18.78 -5.04 -3.10
CA GLY A 23 18.22 -6.21 -2.43
C GLY A 23 19.27 -7.10 -1.76
N GLU A 24 20.52 -7.09 -2.22
CA GLU A 24 21.61 -7.87 -1.63
C GLU A 24 22.11 -7.22 -0.34
N LYS A 25 22.15 -5.89 -0.29
CA LYS A 25 22.60 -5.13 0.89
C LYS A 25 21.46 -4.74 1.83
N GLY A 26 20.19 -4.95 1.45
CA GLY A 26 19.04 -4.50 2.24
C GLY A 26 18.96 -2.98 2.34
N ILE A 27 19.21 -2.27 1.23
CA ILE A 27 19.16 -0.82 1.16
C ILE A 27 17.85 -0.41 0.49
N LEU A 28 17.17 0.55 1.11
CA LEU A 28 16.05 1.30 0.52
C LEU A 28 16.31 2.79 0.72
N GLU A 29 16.21 3.56 -0.36
CA GLU A 29 16.34 5.02 -0.33
C GLU A 29 15.15 5.67 -1.02
N TYR A 30 14.65 6.76 -0.44
CA TYR A 30 13.72 7.68 -1.08
C TYR A 30 14.47 8.95 -1.47
N ARG A 31 14.55 9.25 -2.76
CA ARG A 31 15.31 10.40 -3.28
C ARG A 31 16.75 10.47 -2.75
N GLY A 32 17.39 9.31 -2.55
CA GLY A 32 18.76 9.19 -2.05
C GLY A 32 18.92 9.27 -0.54
N ILE A 33 17.83 9.36 0.24
CA ILE A 33 17.85 9.34 1.71
C ILE A 33 17.46 7.93 2.18
N ARG A 34 18.24 7.37 3.09
CA ARG A 34 18.01 6.04 3.66
C ARG A 34 16.67 6.00 4.38
N ILE A 35 15.96 4.87 4.22
CA ILE A 35 14.65 4.69 4.84
C ILE A 35 14.72 4.71 6.37
N GLU A 36 15.82 4.24 6.94
CA GLU A 36 16.06 4.25 8.38
C GLU A 36 16.15 5.67 8.92
N ASP A 37 16.82 6.58 8.18
CA ASP A 37 16.94 7.98 8.56
C ASP A 37 15.58 8.70 8.50
N LEU A 38 14.80 8.44 7.44
CA LEU A 38 13.44 8.97 7.32
C LEU A 38 12.54 8.47 8.44
N ALA A 39 12.60 7.18 8.76
CA ALA A 39 11.81 6.59 9.85
C ALA A 39 12.16 7.19 11.22
N GLN A 40 13.42 7.54 11.43
CA GLN A 40 13.92 8.09 12.70
C GLN A 40 13.63 9.59 12.86
N HIS A 41 13.78 10.36 11.79
CA HIS A 41 13.85 11.84 11.86
C HIS A 41 12.72 12.56 11.17
N SER A 42 12.04 11.93 10.21
CA SER A 42 11.00 12.56 9.39
C SER A 42 9.59 12.33 9.95
N SER A 43 8.62 12.98 9.30
CA SER A 43 7.20 12.67 9.40
C SER A 43 6.68 12.15 8.06
N PHE A 44 5.48 11.55 8.05
CA PHE A 44 4.89 11.09 6.80
C PHE A 44 4.69 12.24 5.79
N LEU A 45 4.21 13.41 6.23
CA LEU A 45 4.00 14.54 5.31
C LEU A 45 5.32 15.11 4.77
N GLU A 46 6.37 15.17 5.58
CA GLU A 46 7.70 15.57 5.11
C GLU A 46 8.26 14.57 4.10
N THR A 47 8.11 13.27 4.35
CA THR A 47 8.50 12.20 3.42
C THR A 47 7.66 12.26 2.13
N ALA A 48 6.35 12.51 2.21
CA ALA A 48 5.50 12.70 1.04
C ALA A 48 5.94 13.91 0.19
N PHE A 49 6.29 15.02 0.86
CA PHE A 49 6.85 16.19 0.19
C PHE A 49 8.16 15.85 -0.55
N LEU A 50 9.09 15.17 0.13
CA LEU A 50 10.34 14.70 -0.47
C LEU A 50 10.10 13.87 -1.74
N LEU A 51 9.18 12.91 -1.69
CA LEU A 51 8.85 12.06 -2.84
C LEU A 51 8.31 12.87 -4.02
N LEU A 52 7.40 13.81 -3.76
CA LEU A 52 6.71 14.61 -4.76
C LEU A 52 7.61 15.70 -5.37
N PHE A 53 8.37 16.41 -4.52
CA PHE A 53 9.11 17.61 -4.91
C PHE A 53 10.64 17.42 -4.97
N LYS A 54 11.12 16.17 -4.83
CA LYS A 54 12.52 15.74 -5.05
C LYS A 54 13.53 16.18 -3.99
N GLN A 55 13.13 16.97 -3.00
CA GLN A 55 13.97 17.49 -1.92
C GLN A 55 13.18 17.59 -0.62
N LEU A 56 13.88 17.57 0.51
CA LEU A 56 13.26 17.85 1.80
C LEU A 56 12.74 19.29 1.82
N PRO A 57 11.56 19.52 2.43
CA PRO A 57 11.00 20.86 2.54
C PRO A 57 11.81 21.73 3.52
N THR A 58 11.86 23.02 3.28
CA THR A 58 12.14 24.00 4.32
C THR A 58 11.01 24.00 5.36
N LEU A 59 11.24 24.58 6.53
CA LEU A 59 10.20 24.68 7.57
C LEU A 59 8.92 25.34 7.02
N HIS A 60 9.05 26.43 6.30
CA HIS A 60 7.92 27.17 5.72
C HIS A 60 7.17 26.33 4.66
N GLU A 61 7.88 25.58 3.82
CA GLU A 61 7.26 24.70 2.82
C GLU A 61 6.51 23.55 3.50
N LEU A 62 7.08 22.96 4.57
CA LEU A 62 6.41 21.90 5.33
C LEU A 62 5.16 22.42 6.05
N GLU A 63 5.24 23.59 6.68
CA GLU A 63 4.10 24.24 7.32
C GLU A 63 2.97 24.51 6.33
N ARG A 64 3.30 25.06 5.16
CA ARG A 64 2.32 25.30 4.10
C ARG A 64 1.70 24.00 3.58
N PHE A 65 2.52 23.00 3.27
CA PHE A 65 2.03 21.71 2.78
C PHE A 65 1.14 21.02 3.82
N THR A 66 1.53 21.04 5.09
CA THR A 66 0.73 20.51 6.20
C THR A 66 -0.59 21.25 6.33
N TRP A 67 -0.58 22.58 6.22
CA TRP A 67 -1.79 23.40 6.24
C TRP A 67 -2.72 23.04 5.07
N ASP A 68 -2.19 22.96 3.85
CA ASP A 68 -2.97 22.57 2.66
C ASP A 68 -3.60 21.19 2.85
N ILE A 69 -2.84 20.20 3.33
CA ILE A 69 -3.35 18.85 3.61
C ILE A 69 -4.47 18.89 4.67
N SER A 70 -4.28 19.59 5.78
CA SER A 70 -5.26 19.64 6.87
C SER A 70 -6.60 20.23 6.42
N HIS A 71 -6.55 21.32 5.62
CA HIS A 71 -7.75 22.00 5.12
C HIS A 71 -8.46 21.27 3.94
N HIS A 72 -7.83 20.24 3.38
CA HIS A 72 -8.43 19.43 2.31
C HIS A 72 -8.91 18.04 2.77
N ARG A 73 -8.87 17.73 4.08
CA ARG A 73 -9.26 16.42 4.64
C ARG A 73 -10.75 16.09 4.44
N ARG A 74 -11.64 17.09 4.55
CA ARG A 74 -13.08 16.87 4.46
C ARG A 74 -13.47 16.36 3.08
N ILE A 75 -14.29 15.32 3.05
CA ILE A 75 -14.89 14.78 1.81
C ILE A 75 -16.31 15.35 1.64
N ASN A 76 -16.76 15.43 0.39
CA ASN A 76 -18.10 15.89 0.07
C ASN A 76 -19.15 14.92 0.60
N ASP A 77 -20.31 15.44 1.07
CA ASP A 77 -21.40 14.62 1.63
C ASP A 77 -21.90 13.57 0.63
N ARG A 78 -21.87 13.85 -0.68
CA ARG A 78 -22.21 12.86 -1.71
C ARG A 78 -21.22 11.69 -1.78
N ILE A 79 -19.97 11.87 -1.36
CA ILE A 79 -19.02 10.75 -1.21
C ILE A 79 -19.39 9.93 0.03
N ILE A 80 -19.82 10.56 1.12
CA ILE A 80 -20.38 9.87 2.30
C ILE A 80 -21.62 9.06 1.89
N ASP A 81 -22.54 9.67 1.14
CA ASP A 81 -23.74 8.99 0.65
C ASP A 81 -23.40 7.81 -0.26
N LEU A 82 -22.39 7.96 -1.14
CA LEU A 82 -21.88 6.84 -1.95
C LEU A 82 -21.36 5.70 -1.06
N LEU A 83 -20.59 6.00 -0.02
CA LEU A 83 -20.08 4.99 0.91
C LEU A 83 -21.20 4.27 1.67
N LYS A 84 -22.30 4.95 2.01
CA LYS A 84 -23.50 4.36 2.63
C LYS A 84 -24.24 3.37 1.74
N LEU A 85 -24.06 3.45 0.41
CA LEU A 85 -24.67 2.52 -0.53
C LEU A 85 -23.93 1.17 -0.63
N PHE A 86 -22.70 1.10 -0.14
CA PHE A 86 -21.94 -0.15 -0.20
C PHE A 86 -22.38 -1.11 0.93
N PRO A 87 -22.35 -2.44 0.66
CA PRO A 87 -22.68 -3.42 1.69
C PRO A 87 -21.67 -3.36 2.84
N GLU A 88 -22.12 -3.52 4.07
CA GLU A 88 -21.29 -3.49 5.27
C GLU A 88 -20.16 -4.51 5.25
N GLN A 89 -20.40 -5.69 4.64
CA GLN A 89 -19.41 -6.75 4.45
C GLN A 89 -18.49 -6.50 3.25
N GLY A 90 -18.69 -5.40 2.49
CA GLY A 90 -17.84 -5.03 1.37
C GLY A 90 -16.41 -4.77 1.81
N HIS A 91 -15.44 -5.25 1.03
CA HIS A 91 -14.04 -5.02 1.38
C HIS A 91 -13.68 -3.53 1.29
N PRO A 92 -13.04 -2.93 2.31
CA PRO A 92 -12.75 -1.48 2.34
C PRO A 92 -11.93 -0.97 1.16
N MET A 93 -11.12 -1.82 0.54
CA MET A 93 -10.39 -1.46 -0.70
C MET A 93 -11.31 -1.18 -1.89
N ASP A 94 -12.47 -1.87 -1.99
CA ASP A 94 -13.44 -1.62 -3.07
C ASP A 94 -14.11 -0.26 -2.87
N ALA A 95 -14.50 0.03 -1.63
CA ALA A 95 -15.07 1.31 -1.26
C ALA A 95 -14.08 2.45 -1.52
N LEU A 96 -12.81 2.28 -1.13
CA LEU A 96 -11.75 3.25 -1.37
C LEU A 96 -11.53 3.49 -2.87
N GLN A 97 -11.42 2.41 -3.67
CA GLN A 97 -11.21 2.51 -5.11
C GLN A 97 -12.35 3.28 -5.80
N ALA A 98 -13.60 2.93 -5.49
CA ALA A 98 -14.78 3.58 -6.05
C ALA A 98 -14.88 5.06 -5.65
N ALA A 99 -14.66 5.37 -4.36
CA ALA A 99 -14.68 6.73 -3.85
C ALA A 99 -13.58 7.59 -4.47
N VAL A 100 -12.36 7.07 -4.66
CA VAL A 100 -11.26 7.79 -5.29
C VAL A 100 -11.58 8.09 -6.76
N ALA A 101 -12.14 7.14 -7.51
CA ALA A 101 -12.61 7.40 -8.88
C ALA A 101 -13.69 8.49 -8.90
N ALA A 102 -14.64 8.45 -7.95
CA ALA A 102 -15.69 9.45 -7.84
C ALA A 102 -15.15 10.87 -7.50
N LEU A 103 -14.03 10.97 -6.74
CA LEU A 103 -13.41 12.27 -6.44
C LEU A 103 -13.07 13.06 -7.72
N GLY A 104 -12.64 12.39 -8.78
CA GLY A 104 -12.35 13.05 -10.07
C GLY A 104 -13.52 13.82 -10.67
N MET A 105 -14.76 13.41 -10.37
CA MET A 105 -15.96 14.13 -10.80
C MET A 105 -16.19 15.43 -10.00
N PHE A 106 -15.76 15.48 -8.74
CA PHE A 106 -15.88 16.66 -7.88
C PHE A 106 -14.69 17.62 -8.03
N TYR A 107 -13.54 17.11 -8.44
CA TYR A 107 -12.29 17.85 -8.54
C TYR A 107 -11.63 17.60 -9.90
N PRO A 108 -12.22 18.09 -11.02
CA PRO A 108 -11.66 17.88 -12.35
C PRO A 108 -10.22 18.35 -12.45
N ALA A 109 -9.36 17.57 -13.09
CA ALA A 109 -7.97 17.89 -13.39
C ALA A 109 -7.75 17.83 -14.91
N PRO A 110 -8.22 18.84 -15.66
CA PRO A 110 -8.29 18.79 -17.12
C PRO A 110 -6.91 18.89 -17.79
N ASP A 111 -5.92 19.47 -17.12
CA ASP A 111 -4.56 19.58 -17.61
C ASP A 111 -3.58 19.00 -16.59
N VAL A 112 -3.16 17.77 -16.84
CA VAL A 112 -2.19 17.07 -16.00
C VAL A 112 -0.74 17.59 -16.14
N GLN A 113 -0.49 18.50 -17.09
CA GLN A 113 0.80 19.18 -17.26
C GLN A 113 0.91 20.44 -16.41
N ASP A 114 -0.21 21.03 -15.99
CA ASP A 114 -0.22 22.19 -15.09
C ASP A 114 0.27 21.80 -13.67
N GLU A 115 1.30 22.50 -13.19
CA GLU A 115 1.92 22.21 -11.89
C GLU A 115 0.99 22.52 -10.72
N THR A 116 0.14 23.54 -10.84
CA THR A 116 -0.83 23.91 -9.81
C THR A 116 -1.90 22.85 -9.69
N ILE A 117 -2.40 22.34 -10.82
CA ILE A 117 -3.39 21.26 -10.87
C ILE A 117 -2.78 20.00 -10.26
N ARG A 118 -1.53 19.63 -10.60
CA ARG A 118 -0.84 18.48 -10.01
C ARG A 118 -0.68 18.64 -8.48
N TYR A 119 -0.24 19.80 -8.03
CA TYR A 119 -0.09 20.10 -6.60
C TYR A 119 -1.42 19.92 -5.85
N LEU A 120 -2.47 20.61 -6.29
CA LEU A 120 -3.79 20.55 -5.64
C LEU A 120 -4.38 19.14 -5.68
N THR A 121 -4.15 18.39 -6.75
CA THR A 121 -4.62 17.01 -6.86
C THR A 121 -3.88 16.09 -5.90
N ALA A 122 -2.55 16.27 -5.75
CA ALA A 122 -1.76 15.54 -4.76
C ALA A 122 -2.23 15.84 -3.33
N VAL A 123 -2.40 17.11 -3.00
CA VAL A 123 -2.91 17.54 -1.70
C VAL A 123 -4.27 16.90 -1.41
N ARG A 124 -5.21 16.95 -2.35
CA ARG A 124 -6.56 16.38 -2.18
C ARG A 124 -6.53 14.86 -2.01
N LEU A 125 -5.75 14.14 -2.81
CA LEU A 125 -5.64 12.68 -2.72
C LEU A 125 -5.01 12.26 -1.39
N ILE A 126 -3.87 12.82 -1.00
CA ILE A 126 -3.22 12.52 0.28
C ILE A 126 -4.15 12.85 1.45
N ALA A 127 -4.82 14.00 1.42
CA ALA A 127 -5.70 14.43 2.50
C ALA A 127 -6.97 13.59 2.66
N LYS A 128 -7.58 13.16 1.53
CA LYS A 128 -8.92 12.55 1.54
C LYS A 128 -8.93 11.04 1.66
N LEU A 129 -7.87 10.32 1.24
CA LEU A 129 -7.82 8.87 1.37
C LEU A 129 -8.03 8.40 2.83
N PRO A 130 -7.33 8.98 3.84
CA PRO A 130 -7.57 8.62 5.23
C PRO A 130 -9.02 8.84 5.67
N THR A 131 -9.63 9.96 5.25
CA THR A 131 -11.02 10.27 5.62
C THR A 131 -11.99 9.28 4.99
N ILE A 132 -11.78 8.86 3.74
CA ILE A 132 -12.60 7.85 3.06
C ILE A 132 -12.49 6.51 3.79
N VAL A 133 -11.28 6.08 4.13
CA VAL A 133 -11.05 4.80 4.84
C VAL A 133 -11.73 4.81 6.20
N ALA A 134 -11.52 5.85 7.00
CA ALA A 134 -12.11 5.97 8.33
C ALA A 134 -13.64 6.13 8.27
N ALA A 135 -14.17 6.90 7.31
CA ALA A 135 -15.61 7.07 7.13
C ALA A 135 -16.28 5.72 6.81
N PHE A 136 -15.72 4.94 5.86
CA PHE A 136 -16.29 3.64 5.55
C PHE A 136 -16.20 2.67 6.73
N ALA A 137 -15.10 2.67 7.48
CA ALA A 137 -14.95 1.86 8.69
C ALA A 137 -16.01 2.20 9.76
N GLN A 138 -16.34 3.49 9.95
CA GLN A 138 -17.38 3.90 10.88
C GLN A 138 -18.78 3.53 10.37
N LEU A 139 -19.07 3.81 9.09
CA LEU A 139 -20.39 3.54 8.50
C LEU A 139 -20.76 2.05 8.57
N ARG A 140 -19.83 1.14 8.26
CA ARG A 140 -20.10 -0.31 8.33
C ARG A 140 -20.27 -0.85 9.75
N ARG A 141 -19.82 -0.09 10.78
CA ARG A 141 -20.12 -0.36 12.21
C ARG A 141 -21.46 0.24 12.65
N GLY A 142 -22.22 0.85 11.73
CA GLY A 142 -23.48 1.53 12.02
C GLY A 142 -23.32 2.92 12.65
N ASN A 143 -22.12 3.48 12.64
CA ASN A 143 -21.84 4.81 13.18
C ASN A 143 -21.90 5.87 12.07
N GLU A 144 -22.04 7.15 12.46
CA GLU A 144 -21.80 8.27 11.55
C GLU A 144 -20.31 8.44 11.30
N ALA A 145 -19.95 8.94 10.10
CA ALA A 145 -18.57 9.25 9.77
C ALA A 145 -18.01 10.36 10.67
N VAL A 146 -16.89 10.09 11.34
CA VAL A 146 -16.21 11.08 12.20
C VAL A 146 -15.52 12.12 11.32
N GLN A 147 -15.83 13.40 11.58
CA GLN A 147 -15.24 14.50 10.82
C GLN A 147 -13.78 14.72 11.19
N PRO A 148 -12.89 15.01 10.22
CA PRO A 148 -11.50 15.32 10.49
C PRO A 148 -11.35 16.63 11.27
N ARG A 149 -10.30 16.72 12.07
CA ARG A 149 -9.89 17.90 12.82
C ARG A 149 -8.63 18.51 12.21
N ASP A 150 -8.65 19.81 11.93
CA ASP A 150 -7.56 20.48 11.21
C ASP A 150 -6.29 20.63 12.06
N GLU A 151 -6.46 20.70 13.40
CA GLU A 151 -5.38 20.85 14.39
C GLU A 151 -4.57 19.57 14.65
N LEU A 152 -5.12 18.40 14.31
CA LEU A 152 -4.42 17.15 14.54
C LEU A 152 -3.39 16.84 13.43
N SER A 153 -2.29 16.21 13.78
CA SER A 153 -1.31 15.71 12.80
C SER A 153 -1.96 14.73 11.83
N PHE A 154 -1.26 14.33 10.76
CA PHE A 154 -1.81 13.43 9.76
C PHE A 154 -2.17 12.05 10.35
N ALA A 155 -1.22 11.45 11.04
CA ALA A 155 -1.40 10.14 11.68
C ALA A 155 -2.44 10.19 12.82
N GLU A 156 -2.34 11.20 13.67
CA GLU A 156 -3.25 11.42 14.78
C GLU A 156 -4.70 11.58 14.31
N ASN A 157 -4.92 12.38 13.27
CA ASN A 157 -6.25 12.61 12.71
C ASN A 157 -6.88 11.35 12.12
N PHE A 158 -6.09 10.49 11.45
CA PHE A 158 -6.62 9.22 10.96
C PHE A 158 -7.06 8.30 12.11
N LEU A 159 -6.21 8.11 13.12
CA LEU A 159 -6.55 7.29 14.28
C LEU A 159 -7.75 7.86 15.06
N TYR A 160 -7.83 9.21 15.18
CA TYR A 160 -8.98 9.88 15.74
C TYR A 160 -10.27 9.58 14.94
N MET A 161 -10.26 9.73 13.63
CA MET A 161 -11.44 9.44 12.81
C MET A 161 -11.86 7.97 12.87
N LEU A 162 -10.90 7.07 13.02
CA LEU A 162 -11.16 5.62 13.10
C LEU A 162 -11.81 5.20 14.42
N THR A 163 -11.51 5.89 15.54
CA THR A 163 -11.93 5.51 16.90
C THR A 163 -12.85 6.53 17.56
N ASN A 164 -12.96 7.74 17.02
CA ASN A 164 -13.59 8.91 17.63
C ASN A 164 -12.96 9.32 18.98
N GLN A 165 -11.70 8.96 19.20
CA GLN A 165 -10.93 9.29 20.41
C GLN A 165 -9.56 9.82 20.03
N ILE A 166 -9.02 10.75 20.83
CA ILE A 166 -7.64 11.23 20.64
C ILE A 166 -6.70 10.07 20.97
N PRO A 167 -5.84 9.66 20.01
CA PRO A 167 -4.95 8.52 20.21
C PRO A 167 -3.80 8.86 21.16
N ASP A 168 -3.22 7.82 21.74
CA ASP A 168 -1.97 7.94 22.49
C ASP A 168 -0.83 8.47 21.62
N PRO A 169 0.00 9.44 22.09
CA PRO A 169 1.11 10.01 21.31
C PRO A 169 2.13 8.96 20.84
N VAL A 170 2.37 7.90 21.62
CA VAL A 170 3.30 6.82 21.23
C VAL A 170 2.72 6.03 20.06
N LEU A 171 1.43 5.68 20.12
CA LEU A 171 0.73 5.01 19.01
C LEU A 171 0.73 5.89 17.75
N THR A 172 0.47 7.19 17.90
CA THR A 172 0.51 8.16 16.81
C THR A 172 1.88 8.18 16.13
N LYS A 173 2.97 8.26 16.90
CA LYS A 173 4.33 8.26 16.36
C LYS A 173 4.66 6.98 15.62
N ILE A 174 4.33 5.82 16.19
CA ILE A 174 4.57 4.51 15.56
C ILE A 174 3.76 4.40 14.27
N PHE A 175 2.51 4.84 14.27
CA PHE A 175 1.66 4.81 13.09
C PHE A 175 2.21 5.71 11.97
N ASP A 176 2.68 6.91 12.31
CA ASP A 176 3.32 7.83 11.35
C ASP A 176 4.55 7.19 10.68
N VAL A 177 5.40 6.51 11.46
CA VAL A 177 6.54 5.76 10.91
C VAL A 177 6.07 4.61 10.00
N CYS A 178 5.01 3.89 10.36
CA CYS A 178 4.45 2.88 9.47
C CYS A 178 4.03 3.46 8.12
N LEU A 179 3.46 4.66 8.10
CA LEU A 179 3.12 5.37 6.85
C LEU A 179 4.36 5.71 6.04
N ILE A 180 5.44 6.21 6.67
CA ILE A 180 6.73 6.48 5.99
C ILE A 180 7.25 5.22 5.30
N LEU A 181 7.28 4.08 6.03
CA LEU A 181 7.81 2.82 5.53
C LEU A 181 6.98 2.20 4.38
N HIS A 182 5.71 2.57 4.27
CA HIS A 182 4.83 2.13 3.18
C HIS A 182 4.72 3.13 2.02
N ALA A 183 5.23 4.36 2.16
CA ALA A 183 5.02 5.45 1.21
C ALA A 183 5.51 5.12 -0.21
N GLU A 184 6.63 4.40 -0.36
CA GLU A 184 7.19 4.08 -1.66
C GLU A 184 7.98 2.75 -1.65
N HIS A 185 8.02 2.06 -2.80
CA HIS A 185 8.88 0.90 -3.02
C HIS A 185 9.03 0.55 -4.51
N THR A 186 9.65 1.43 -5.27
CA THR A 186 10.00 1.24 -6.70
C THR A 186 8.82 0.80 -7.60
N MET A 187 9.13 0.09 -8.70
CA MET A 187 8.16 -0.36 -9.70
C MET A 187 7.47 -1.66 -9.28
N ASN A 188 6.64 -1.62 -8.24
CA ASN A 188 5.77 -2.73 -7.89
C ASN A 188 4.51 -2.77 -8.79
N ALA A 189 3.68 -3.81 -8.66
CA ALA A 189 2.54 -4.02 -9.55
C ALA A 189 1.55 -2.86 -9.56
N SER A 190 1.22 -2.27 -8.40
CA SER A 190 0.28 -1.14 -8.33
C SER A 190 0.89 0.16 -8.86
N THR A 191 2.18 0.40 -8.64
CA THR A 191 2.91 1.51 -9.25
C THR A 191 2.91 1.37 -10.77
N PHE A 192 3.21 0.17 -11.29
CA PHE A 192 3.21 -0.07 -12.74
C PHE A 192 1.82 0.12 -13.36
N SER A 193 0.76 -0.40 -12.73
CA SER A 193 -0.62 -0.18 -13.16
C SER A 193 -0.97 1.32 -13.22
N GLY A 194 -0.62 2.06 -12.16
CA GLY A 194 -0.78 3.52 -12.14
C GLY A 194 -0.02 4.21 -13.26
N MET A 195 1.24 3.82 -13.53
CA MET A 195 2.03 4.39 -14.62
C MET A 195 1.46 4.08 -16.01
N VAL A 196 0.95 2.86 -16.23
CA VAL A 196 0.26 2.52 -17.48
C VAL A 196 -0.93 3.44 -17.68
N THR A 197 -1.74 3.64 -16.65
CA THR A 197 -2.89 4.57 -16.68
C THR A 197 -2.43 6.01 -16.91
N ALA A 198 -1.41 6.48 -16.18
CA ALA A 198 -0.84 7.82 -16.34
C ALA A 198 -0.29 8.07 -17.75
N SER A 199 0.25 7.04 -18.40
CA SER A 199 0.81 7.14 -19.75
C SER A 199 -0.22 7.53 -20.82
N THR A 200 -1.51 7.34 -20.53
CA THR A 200 -2.62 7.79 -21.36
C THR A 200 -3.01 9.25 -21.13
N LEU A 201 -2.32 9.96 -20.22
CA LEU A 201 -2.64 11.29 -19.71
C LEU A 201 -4.00 11.35 -18.98
N ALA A 202 -4.47 10.21 -18.45
CA ALA A 202 -5.60 10.16 -17.53
C ALA A 202 -5.30 10.98 -16.28
N ASP A 203 -6.32 11.58 -15.67
CA ASP A 203 -6.19 12.39 -14.47
C ASP A 203 -5.68 11.56 -13.26
N PRO A 204 -5.06 12.20 -12.25
CA PRO A 204 -4.48 11.46 -11.12
C PRO A 204 -5.49 10.67 -10.28
N TYR A 205 -6.78 11.05 -10.22
CA TYR A 205 -7.79 10.26 -9.50
C TYR A 205 -8.02 8.91 -10.18
N THR A 206 -8.11 8.90 -11.51
CA THR A 206 -8.18 7.68 -12.32
C THR A 206 -6.92 6.82 -12.13
N VAL A 207 -5.73 7.44 -12.15
CA VAL A 207 -4.45 6.75 -11.93
C VAL A 207 -4.41 6.07 -10.56
N ILE A 208 -4.75 6.80 -9.50
CA ILE A 208 -4.73 6.27 -8.13
C ILE A 208 -5.81 5.20 -7.92
N SER A 209 -6.99 5.36 -8.50
CA SER A 209 -8.03 4.31 -8.47
C SER A 209 -7.53 3.00 -9.11
N SER A 210 -6.82 3.08 -10.25
CA SER A 210 -6.18 1.92 -10.90
C SER A 210 -5.13 1.24 -9.99
N ALA A 211 -4.29 2.05 -9.35
CA ALA A 211 -3.25 1.55 -8.43
C ALA A 211 -3.87 0.88 -7.19
N ILE A 212 -4.95 1.44 -6.61
CA ILE A 212 -5.69 0.87 -5.49
C ILE A 212 -6.28 -0.49 -5.87
N GLY A 213 -6.94 -0.60 -7.03
CA GLY A 213 -7.48 -1.87 -7.51
C GLY A 213 -6.42 -2.95 -7.69
N THR A 214 -5.22 -2.56 -8.15
CA THR A 214 -4.09 -3.49 -8.29
C THR A 214 -3.52 -3.89 -6.92
N LEU A 215 -3.43 -2.94 -5.96
CA LEU A 215 -2.94 -3.22 -4.62
C LEU A 215 -3.82 -4.22 -3.88
N LYS A 216 -5.15 -4.19 -4.08
CA LYS A 216 -6.08 -5.16 -3.49
C LYS A 216 -5.78 -6.61 -3.86
N GLY A 217 -5.13 -6.86 -4.99
CA GLY A 217 -4.87 -8.22 -5.47
C GLY A 217 -4.14 -9.10 -4.45
N PRO A 218 -4.55 -10.38 -4.25
CA PRO A 218 -4.01 -11.26 -3.21
C PRO A 218 -2.53 -11.61 -3.41
N LEU A 219 -1.97 -11.35 -4.58
CA LEU A 219 -0.54 -11.51 -4.86
C LEU A 219 0.27 -10.24 -4.61
N HIS A 220 -0.35 -9.16 -4.10
CA HIS A 220 0.30 -7.87 -3.91
C HIS A 220 0.08 -7.30 -2.50
N GLY A 221 -1.05 -6.66 -2.19
CA GLY A 221 -1.19 -5.85 -0.97
C GLY A 221 -1.77 -6.55 0.26
N GLY A 222 -2.46 -7.69 0.11
CA GLY A 222 -3.14 -8.38 1.22
C GLY A 222 -2.24 -9.27 2.09
N ALA A 223 -0.91 -9.09 2.05
CA ALA A 223 0.01 -9.97 2.76
C ALA A 223 0.02 -9.72 4.28
N ASN A 224 -0.15 -8.49 4.74
CA ASN A 224 -0.19 -8.14 6.16
C ASN A 224 -1.45 -8.69 6.87
N GLU A 225 -2.60 -8.71 6.21
CA GLU A 225 -3.82 -9.36 6.70
C GLU A 225 -3.59 -10.88 6.85
N ALA A 226 -3.03 -11.49 5.80
CA ALA A 226 -2.73 -12.91 5.81
C ALA A 226 -1.69 -13.33 6.88
N VAL A 227 -0.80 -12.43 7.31
CA VAL A 227 0.12 -12.68 8.43
C VAL A 227 -0.64 -12.85 9.74
N ILE A 228 -1.61 -12.00 10.02
CA ILE A 228 -2.40 -12.10 11.25
C ILE A 228 -3.20 -13.40 11.27
N HIS A 229 -3.91 -13.71 10.20
CA HIS A 229 -4.65 -14.98 10.10
C HIS A 229 -3.73 -16.19 10.28
N MET A 230 -2.52 -16.18 9.69
CA MET A 230 -1.53 -17.22 9.89
C MET A 230 -1.10 -17.35 11.37
N LEU A 231 -0.84 -16.23 12.05
CA LEU A 231 -0.44 -16.26 13.47
C LEU A 231 -1.59 -16.75 14.38
N GLU A 232 -2.83 -16.38 14.06
CA GLU A 232 -4.04 -16.88 14.72
C GLU A 232 -4.24 -18.39 14.50
N GLU A 233 -4.02 -18.90 13.27
CA GLU A 233 -4.04 -20.33 12.96
C GLU A 233 -2.98 -21.11 13.75
N ILE A 234 -1.75 -20.59 13.86
CA ILE A 234 -0.68 -21.18 14.67
C ILE A 234 -1.09 -21.18 16.14
N ASN A 235 -1.64 -20.07 16.65
CA ASN A 235 -2.20 -19.85 17.98
C ASN A 235 -1.23 -20.05 19.16
N SER A 236 -0.25 -20.96 19.08
CA SER A 236 0.72 -21.21 20.15
C SER A 236 2.08 -21.69 19.64
N ALA A 237 3.13 -21.48 20.43
CA ALA A 237 4.49 -21.92 20.10
C ALA A 237 4.60 -23.44 19.88
N ASP A 238 3.79 -24.25 20.59
CA ASP A 238 3.81 -25.70 20.46
C ASP A 238 3.33 -26.19 19.12
N ARG A 239 2.41 -25.46 18.46
CA ARG A 239 1.88 -25.78 17.14
C ARG A 239 2.72 -25.25 15.98
N LEU A 240 3.62 -24.31 16.25
CA LEU A 240 4.42 -23.61 15.25
C LEU A 240 5.21 -24.55 14.35
N THR A 241 5.96 -25.47 14.94
CA THR A 241 6.82 -26.40 14.18
C THR A 241 6.01 -27.24 13.19
N MET A 242 4.91 -27.83 13.67
CA MET A 242 4.03 -28.66 12.84
C MET A 242 3.40 -27.83 11.72
N TYR A 243 2.91 -26.62 12.01
CA TYR A 243 2.28 -25.74 11.02
C TYR A 243 3.26 -25.34 9.91
N VAL A 244 4.43 -24.82 10.29
CA VAL A 244 5.43 -24.34 9.33
C VAL A 244 5.97 -25.49 8.48
N ASP A 245 6.29 -26.65 9.09
CA ASP A 245 6.81 -27.80 8.36
C ASP A 245 5.79 -28.36 7.36
N ASN A 246 4.50 -28.43 7.73
CA ASN A 246 3.45 -28.84 6.81
C ASN A 246 3.33 -27.89 5.60
N LYS A 247 3.34 -26.58 5.85
CA LYS A 247 3.32 -25.56 4.77
C LYS A 247 4.53 -25.73 3.84
N LEU A 248 5.72 -25.90 4.40
CA LEU A 248 6.95 -26.06 3.60
C LEU A 248 6.96 -27.37 2.81
N LEU A 249 6.47 -28.49 3.36
CA LEU A 249 6.35 -29.77 2.67
C LEU A 249 5.38 -29.67 1.47
N ASN A 250 4.28 -28.97 1.63
CA ASN A 250 3.29 -28.74 0.58
C ASN A 250 3.68 -27.63 -0.41
N LYS A 251 4.88 -27.02 -0.24
CA LYS A 251 5.34 -25.87 -1.05
C LYS A 251 4.41 -24.66 -0.96
N GLU A 252 3.68 -24.55 0.14
CA GLU A 252 2.83 -23.40 0.43
C GLU A 252 3.65 -22.23 1.00
N LYS A 253 3.13 -21.01 0.81
CA LYS A 253 3.80 -19.79 1.31
C LYS A 253 3.60 -19.65 2.82
N ILE A 254 4.65 -19.18 3.49
CA ILE A 254 4.57 -18.60 4.83
C ILE A 254 4.38 -17.09 4.66
N MET A 255 3.27 -16.58 5.17
CA MET A 255 2.88 -15.19 4.92
C MET A 255 3.85 -14.22 5.61
N GLY A 256 4.12 -13.09 4.96
CA GLY A 256 5.09 -12.10 5.45
C GLY A 256 6.57 -12.51 5.27
N PHE A 257 6.86 -13.64 4.61
CA PHE A 257 8.22 -14.09 4.32
C PHE A 257 8.53 -14.09 2.83
N GLY A 258 9.76 -13.70 2.51
CA GLY A 258 10.26 -13.60 1.14
C GLY A 258 9.93 -12.26 0.51
N HIS A 259 10.77 -11.88 -0.43
CA HIS A 259 10.63 -10.66 -1.22
C HIS A 259 11.20 -10.88 -2.61
N ARG A 260 10.61 -10.22 -3.63
CA ARG A 260 11.07 -10.38 -5.01
C ARG A 260 12.48 -9.79 -5.22
N ILE A 261 12.85 -8.78 -4.43
CA ILE A 261 14.11 -8.04 -4.55
C ILE A 261 15.07 -8.40 -3.42
N TYR A 262 14.66 -8.28 -2.14
CA TYR A 262 15.55 -8.53 -1.01
C TYR A 262 15.93 -10.00 -0.86
N LYS A 263 17.24 -10.24 -0.69
CA LYS A 263 17.86 -11.52 -0.30
C LYS A 263 18.23 -11.56 1.18
N VAL A 264 18.17 -10.43 1.84
CA VAL A 264 18.33 -10.22 3.28
C VAL A 264 17.02 -9.74 3.88
N LYS A 265 17.00 -9.51 5.19
CA LYS A 265 15.81 -8.95 5.85
C LYS A 265 15.51 -7.56 5.30
N ASP A 266 14.23 -7.32 4.99
CA ASP A 266 13.75 -6.02 4.53
C ASP A 266 14.07 -4.93 5.58
N PRO A 267 14.75 -3.82 5.22
CA PRO A 267 15.12 -2.78 6.17
C PRO A 267 13.89 -2.19 6.88
N ARG A 268 12.74 -2.15 6.22
CA ARG A 268 11.48 -1.70 6.81
C ARG A 268 10.99 -2.66 7.89
N ALA A 269 11.14 -3.98 7.68
CA ALA A 269 10.79 -4.99 8.67
C ALA A 269 11.67 -4.89 9.93
N ILE A 270 12.93 -4.46 9.79
CA ILE A 270 13.82 -4.22 10.93
C ILE A 270 13.28 -3.09 11.81
N VAL A 271 12.93 -1.95 11.19
CA VAL A 271 12.35 -0.79 11.88
C VAL A 271 11.03 -1.16 12.55
N MET A 272 10.11 -1.79 11.81
CA MET A 272 8.81 -2.19 12.34
C MET A 272 8.91 -3.21 13.48
N GLN A 273 9.89 -4.12 13.44
CA GLN A 273 10.14 -5.05 14.53
C GLN A 273 10.46 -4.33 15.84
N THR A 274 11.26 -3.26 15.78
CA THR A 274 11.60 -2.45 16.96
C THR A 274 10.35 -1.81 17.57
N PHE A 275 9.46 -1.25 16.74
CA PHE A 275 8.21 -0.66 17.21
C PHE A 275 7.19 -1.70 17.69
N ALA A 276 7.11 -2.85 17.03
CA ALA A 276 6.27 -3.96 17.51
C ALA A 276 6.74 -4.45 18.90
N GLN A 277 8.04 -4.52 19.13
CA GLN A 277 8.61 -4.84 20.45
C GLN A 277 8.29 -3.77 21.50
N GLN A 278 8.37 -2.49 21.12
CA GLN A 278 8.01 -1.39 22.03
C GLN A 278 6.53 -1.48 22.43
N LEU A 279 5.62 -1.70 21.50
CA LEU A 279 4.18 -1.86 21.76
C LEU A 279 3.90 -3.09 22.62
N ASP A 280 4.63 -4.17 22.41
CA ASP A 280 4.51 -5.39 23.22
C ASP A 280 4.86 -5.15 24.68
N SER A 281 5.90 -4.36 24.94
CA SER A 281 6.35 -4.04 26.31
C SER A 281 5.34 -3.18 27.10
N LEU A 282 4.38 -2.53 26.44
CA LEU A 282 3.32 -1.75 27.05
C LEU A 282 2.06 -2.56 27.41
N GLY A 283 2.01 -3.86 27.12
CA GLY A 283 0.83 -4.70 27.29
C GLY A 283 1.05 -6.03 27.99
N ASN A 284 -0.03 -6.78 28.25
CA ASN A 284 -0.02 -8.05 28.98
C ASN A 284 0.38 -9.27 28.12
N ALA A 285 0.84 -10.31 28.79
CA ALA A 285 1.70 -11.44 28.51
C ALA A 285 1.39 -12.44 27.37
N GLN A 286 0.36 -12.32 26.57
CA GLN A 286 0.13 -13.21 25.39
C GLN A 286 0.08 -12.39 24.11
N SER A 287 1.26 -12.01 23.60
CA SER A 287 1.31 -11.16 22.43
C SER A 287 1.63 -11.96 21.17
N LEU A 288 0.95 -11.61 20.08
CA LEU A 288 1.27 -12.09 18.72
C LEU A 288 2.72 -11.77 18.35
N PHE A 289 3.34 -10.76 18.97
CA PHE A 289 4.75 -10.44 18.75
C PHE A 289 5.68 -11.55 19.20
N ILE A 290 5.45 -12.14 20.39
CA ILE A 290 6.27 -13.27 20.90
C ILE A 290 6.15 -14.46 19.95
N LEU A 291 4.93 -14.79 19.51
CA LEU A 291 4.70 -15.85 18.54
C LEU A 291 5.39 -15.55 17.19
N ALA A 292 5.26 -14.34 16.69
CA ALA A 292 5.91 -13.90 15.45
C ALA A 292 7.45 -14.01 15.54
N ARG A 293 8.05 -13.63 16.67
CA ARG A 293 9.48 -13.81 16.90
C ARG A 293 9.88 -15.28 16.89
N ALA A 294 9.05 -16.15 17.45
CA ALA A 294 9.28 -17.60 17.40
C ALA A 294 9.18 -18.13 15.96
N VAL A 295 8.18 -17.68 15.18
CA VAL A 295 8.04 -18.01 13.75
C VAL A 295 9.28 -17.54 12.96
N GLU A 296 9.71 -16.29 13.13
CA GLU A 296 10.91 -15.76 12.45
C GLU A 296 12.15 -16.60 12.78
N LYS A 297 12.39 -16.89 14.05
CA LYS A 297 13.53 -17.71 14.49
C LYS A 297 13.47 -19.12 13.91
N TYR A 298 12.30 -19.73 13.87
CA TYR A 298 12.13 -21.07 13.31
C TYR A 298 12.37 -21.09 11.80
N MET A 299 11.79 -20.12 11.07
CA MET A 299 11.99 -19.95 9.63
C MET A 299 13.47 -19.73 9.27
N GLU A 300 14.20 -18.96 10.10
CA GLU A 300 15.66 -18.77 9.96
C GLU A 300 16.39 -20.12 9.96
N THR A 301 16.05 -21.02 10.88
CA THR A 301 16.69 -22.33 10.98
C THR A 301 16.32 -23.25 9.83
N ARG A 302 15.11 -23.14 9.28
CA ARG A 302 14.57 -24.05 8.23
C ARG A 302 14.96 -23.66 6.82
N ILE A 303 14.87 -22.38 6.50
CA ILE A 303 15.04 -21.88 5.13
C ILE A 303 15.84 -20.57 5.03
N GLY A 304 16.44 -20.13 6.14
CA GLY A 304 17.24 -18.90 6.16
C GLY A 304 18.40 -18.89 5.15
N SER A 305 19.01 -20.06 4.90
CA SER A 305 20.07 -20.24 3.88
C SER A 305 19.58 -19.94 2.45
N LYS A 306 18.27 -19.95 2.19
CA LYS A 306 17.68 -19.60 0.90
C LYS A 306 17.43 -18.10 0.72
N GLY A 307 17.82 -17.25 1.68
CA GLY A 307 17.57 -15.81 1.67
C GLY A 307 16.10 -15.43 1.88
N ILE A 308 15.27 -16.34 2.40
CA ILE A 308 13.85 -16.08 2.68
C ILE A 308 13.75 -15.50 4.09
N ARG A 309 13.43 -14.22 4.18
CA ARG A 309 13.42 -13.42 5.41
C ARG A 309 12.08 -12.69 5.55
N PRO A 310 11.74 -12.18 6.77
CA PRO A 310 10.58 -11.31 6.93
C PRO A 310 10.63 -10.07 6.03
N ASN A 311 9.50 -9.74 5.44
CA ASN A 311 9.27 -8.49 4.72
C ASN A 311 8.48 -7.49 5.57
N VAL A 312 8.15 -6.33 5.01
CA VAL A 312 7.44 -5.24 5.70
C VAL A 312 6.10 -5.69 6.28
N ASP A 313 5.37 -6.58 5.58
CA ASP A 313 4.03 -7.01 5.96
C ASP A 313 4.01 -7.84 7.24
N PHE A 314 5.11 -8.54 7.55
CA PHE A 314 5.18 -9.43 8.71
C PHE A 314 5.02 -8.69 10.05
N TYR A 315 5.66 -7.53 10.19
CA TYR A 315 5.56 -6.75 11.42
C TYR A 315 4.51 -5.64 11.39
N SER A 316 4.15 -5.12 10.20
CA SER A 316 3.10 -4.11 10.12
C SER A 316 1.75 -4.62 10.56
N GLY A 317 1.40 -5.87 10.20
CA GLY A 317 0.17 -6.51 10.66
C GLY A 317 0.10 -6.59 12.19
N ILE A 318 1.22 -6.98 12.85
CA ILE A 318 1.30 -7.07 14.32
C ILE A 318 1.09 -5.70 14.97
N ILE A 319 1.72 -4.64 14.41
CA ILE A 319 1.55 -3.27 14.90
C ILE A 319 0.10 -2.84 14.81
N TYR A 320 -0.53 -3.00 13.65
CA TYR A 320 -1.93 -2.59 13.43
C TYR A 320 -2.90 -3.40 14.28
N HIS A 321 -2.69 -4.71 14.40
CA HIS A 321 -3.48 -5.54 15.31
C HIS A 321 -3.36 -5.08 16.76
N ARG A 322 -2.15 -4.69 17.21
CA ARG A 322 -1.93 -4.16 18.56
C ARG A 322 -2.58 -2.80 18.79
N MET A 323 -2.80 -2.03 17.72
CA MET A 323 -3.56 -0.78 17.73
C MET A 323 -5.08 -1.01 17.63
N GLU A 324 -5.54 -2.25 17.69
CA GLU A 324 -6.97 -2.66 17.58
C GLU A 324 -7.61 -2.23 16.25
N ILE A 325 -6.81 -2.12 15.19
CA ILE A 325 -7.30 -1.84 13.85
C ILE A 325 -7.83 -3.14 13.25
N GLU A 326 -9.03 -3.10 12.65
CA GLU A 326 -9.63 -4.23 11.95
C GLU A 326 -8.72 -4.71 10.81
N THR A 327 -8.57 -6.02 10.68
CA THR A 327 -7.56 -6.64 9.79
C THR A 327 -7.75 -6.23 8.33
N ASP A 328 -8.98 -6.11 7.84
CA ASP A 328 -9.30 -5.71 6.47
C ASP A 328 -9.06 -4.21 6.17
N LEU A 329 -8.72 -3.42 7.19
CA LEU A 329 -8.26 -2.03 7.02
C LEU A 329 -6.75 -1.91 6.78
N PHE A 330 -5.96 -2.99 6.91
CA PHE A 330 -4.51 -2.93 6.77
C PHE A 330 -4.08 -2.56 5.34
N THR A 331 -4.70 -3.16 4.33
CA THR A 331 -4.43 -2.83 2.92
C THR A 331 -4.91 -1.41 2.56
N PRO A 332 -6.07 -0.91 2.98
CA PRO A 332 -6.45 0.51 2.88
C PRO A 332 -5.44 1.47 3.53
N ILE A 333 -4.91 1.15 4.71
CA ILE A 333 -3.87 1.95 5.38
C ILE A 333 -2.58 1.95 4.54
N PHE A 334 -2.23 0.81 3.98
CA PHE A 334 -1.12 0.73 3.03
C PHE A 334 -1.36 1.65 1.82
N ALA A 335 -2.56 1.65 1.24
CA ALA A 335 -2.91 2.49 0.10
C ALA A 335 -2.81 3.99 0.43
N MET A 336 -3.31 4.41 1.61
CA MET A 336 -3.24 5.82 2.02
C MET A 336 -1.82 6.32 2.26
N ALA A 337 -0.89 5.44 2.61
CA ALA A 337 0.53 5.76 2.67
C ALA A 337 1.17 5.80 1.27
N ARG A 338 0.91 4.76 0.46
CA ARG A 338 1.50 4.55 -0.85
C ARG A 338 1.04 5.58 -1.89
N VAL A 339 -0.05 6.30 -1.64
CA VAL A 339 -0.53 7.35 -2.57
C VAL A 339 0.55 8.39 -2.86
N ALA A 340 1.44 8.72 -1.90
CA ALA A 340 2.55 9.62 -2.10
C ALA A 340 3.53 9.11 -3.17
N GLY A 341 3.92 7.83 -3.08
CA GLY A 341 4.78 7.18 -4.07
C GLY A 341 4.10 7.03 -5.44
N TRP A 342 2.84 6.62 -5.47
CA TRP A 342 2.10 6.53 -6.74
C TRP A 342 1.98 7.88 -7.43
N LEU A 343 1.70 8.96 -6.70
CA LEU A 343 1.65 10.32 -7.24
C LEU A 343 3.01 10.78 -7.76
N ALA A 344 4.09 10.48 -7.03
CA ALA A 344 5.43 10.80 -7.48
C ALA A 344 5.76 10.13 -8.83
N HIS A 345 5.47 8.83 -8.98
CA HIS A 345 5.64 8.10 -10.23
C HIS A 345 4.70 8.61 -11.34
N CYS A 346 3.45 8.92 -11.01
CA CYS A 346 2.48 9.51 -11.94
C CYS A 346 3.00 10.84 -12.50
N PHE A 347 3.51 11.72 -11.65
CA PHE A 347 4.01 13.03 -12.07
C PHE A 347 5.34 12.92 -12.84
N GLU A 348 6.21 11.97 -12.49
CA GLU A 348 7.42 11.68 -13.26
C GLU A 348 7.05 11.17 -14.66
N GLN A 349 6.03 10.30 -14.78
CA GLN A 349 5.52 9.83 -16.06
C GLN A 349 4.94 10.97 -16.92
N TYR A 350 4.16 11.88 -16.36
CA TYR A 350 3.62 13.01 -17.11
C TYR A 350 4.70 13.94 -17.67
N GLN A 351 5.82 14.13 -16.96
CA GLN A 351 6.91 15.02 -17.40
C GLN A 351 7.64 14.48 -18.64
N GLN A 352 7.76 13.18 -18.81
CA GLN A 352 8.43 12.52 -19.94
C GLN A 352 7.54 11.40 -20.51
N ASN A 353 6.31 11.76 -20.88
CA ASN A 353 5.28 10.80 -21.20
C ASN A 353 5.56 10.02 -22.50
N HIS A 354 5.50 8.70 -22.37
CA HIS A 354 5.40 7.75 -23.47
C HIS A 354 4.29 6.75 -23.15
N LEU A 355 3.36 6.55 -24.06
CA LEU A 355 2.26 5.61 -23.91
C LEU A 355 2.80 4.17 -23.80
N PHE A 356 2.48 3.47 -22.73
CA PHE A 356 2.78 2.04 -22.58
C PHE A 356 1.90 1.23 -23.53
N ARG A 357 2.52 0.66 -24.53
CA ARG A 357 1.86 -0.21 -25.50
C ARG A 357 2.80 -1.34 -25.92
N PRO A 358 2.94 -2.38 -25.08
CA PRO A 358 3.80 -3.52 -25.40
C PRO A 358 3.25 -4.32 -26.59
N ASP A 359 4.14 -5.06 -27.25
CA ASP A 359 3.76 -6.06 -28.25
C ASP A 359 3.25 -7.34 -27.56
N GLN A 360 2.46 -8.12 -28.29
CA GLN A 360 2.10 -9.47 -27.90
C GLN A 360 2.62 -10.49 -28.91
N ILE A 361 2.92 -11.69 -28.43
CA ILE A 361 3.15 -12.88 -29.27
C ILE A 361 1.81 -13.60 -29.35
N TYR A 362 1.27 -13.70 -30.57
CA TYR A 362 0.05 -14.46 -30.79
C TYR A 362 0.42 -15.93 -31.04
N ASP A 363 -0.07 -16.82 -30.19
CA ASP A 363 0.12 -18.28 -30.23
C ASP A 363 -1.18 -19.07 -30.53
N GLY A 364 -2.24 -18.36 -30.84
CA GLY A 364 -3.53 -18.94 -31.18
C GLY A 364 -3.58 -19.41 -32.66
N PRO A 365 -4.63 -20.13 -33.04
CA PRO A 365 -4.81 -20.62 -34.41
C PRO A 365 -5.08 -19.49 -35.40
N HIS A 366 -4.48 -19.58 -36.57
CA HIS A 366 -4.67 -18.68 -37.69
C HIS A 366 -5.67 -19.23 -38.72
N HIS A 367 -6.25 -18.36 -39.52
CA HIS A 367 -7.06 -18.71 -40.70
C HIS A 367 -8.26 -19.60 -40.40
N ARG A 368 -8.84 -19.55 -39.19
CA ARG A 368 -10.11 -20.24 -38.92
C ARG A 368 -11.23 -19.64 -39.76
N SER A 369 -11.95 -20.51 -40.47
CA SER A 369 -13.16 -20.11 -41.19
C SER A 369 -14.28 -19.76 -40.21
N TYR A 370 -14.97 -18.65 -40.49
CA TYR A 370 -16.22 -18.34 -39.77
C TYR A 370 -17.30 -19.35 -40.12
N GLN A 371 -17.94 -19.92 -39.10
CA GLN A 371 -19.10 -20.77 -39.25
C GLN A 371 -20.36 -20.05 -38.75
N PRO A 372 -21.43 -19.94 -39.56
CA PRO A 372 -22.72 -19.44 -39.10
C PRO A 372 -23.21 -20.22 -37.87
N ILE A 373 -23.98 -19.59 -36.99
CA ILE A 373 -24.38 -20.17 -35.70
C ILE A 373 -25.14 -21.49 -35.86
N GLU A 374 -25.93 -21.57 -36.91
CA GLU A 374 -26.76 -22.72 -37.24
C GLU A 374 -25.95 -23.99 -37.62
N LEU A 375 -24.70 -23.81 -38.03
CA LEU A 375 -23.79 -24.86 -38.43
C LEU A 375 -22.80 -25.27 -37.32
N ARG A 376 -22.82 -24.59 -36.18
CA ARG A 376 -21.91 -24.86 -35.06
C ARG A 376 -22.37 -26.11 -34.29
N LYS A 377 -21.45 -27.03 -34.10
CA LYS A 377 -21.70 -28.21 -33.25
C LYS A 377 -21.38 -27.86 -31.79
N PRO A 378 -22.08 -28.46 -30.80
CA PRO A 378 -21.70 -28.35 -29.39
C PRO A 378 -20.24 -28.76 -29.21
N HIS A 379 -19.52 -28.06 -28.33
CA HIS A 379 -18.19 -28.47 -27.93
C HIS A 379 -18.29 -29.80 -27.20
N SER A 380 -17.57 -30.81 -27.67
CA SER A 380 -17.35 -32.02 -26.88
C SER A 380 -16.49 -31.66 -25.69
N ASN A 381 -17.01 -31.85 -24.47
CA ASN A 381 -16.28 -31.69 -23.21
C ASN A 381 -15.05 -32.59 -23.16
#